data_1bdf93f115d9f73274c99cfa5692d0b2
#
_entry.id   1bdf93f115d9f73274c99cfa5692d0b2
#
_cell.length_a   1.000
_cell.length_b   1.000
_cell.length_c   1.000
_cell.angle_alpha   90.00
_cell.angle_beta   90.00
_cell.angle_gamma   90.00
#
_symmetry.space_group_name_H-M   'P 1'
#
loop_
_entity.id
_entity.type
_entity.pdbx_description
1 polymer ?
#
loop_
_entity_poly.entity_id
_entity_poly.type
_entity_poly.pdbx_seq_one_letter_code
_entity_poly.pdbx_strand_id
1 'polypeptide(L)'
;MTDIETSLREQIAILGKSLFDRGYGVGSSGNISVRLDDGILITPTNTSMGRIDPARIARLGADGVHLSGDKPSKEGFLHLAVYEKRPEMKAVVHLHSTYSVALSTLAAQDPEAMLPPITAYYVMRVGNLPLVPYFPPGDRGLADA
;
A
#
# COMPACT_ATOMS: atom_id res chain seq x y z
N MET A 1 -17.93 -0.80 -16.18
CA MET A 1 -17.10 -1.63 -15.28
C MET A 1 -17.07 -3.03 -15.88
N THR A 2 -15.89 -3.60 -16.08
CA THR A 2 -15.77 -4.99 -16.58
C THR A 2 -15.97 -5.97 -15.44
N ASP A 3 -16.31 -7.24 -15.75
CA ASP A 3 -16.43 -8.30 -14.73
C ASP A 3 -15.12 -8.46 -13.92
N ILE A 4 -13.98 -8.29 -14.58
CA ILE A 4 -12.65 -8.33 -13.94
C ILE A 4 -12.50 -7.19 -12.93
N GLU A 5 -12.84 -5.97 -13.31
CA GLU A 5 -12.74 -4.80 -12.41
C GLU A 5 -13.65 -4.97 -11.20
N THR A 6 -14.87 -5.45 -11.38
CA THR A 6 -15.82 -5.76 -10.29
C THR A 6 -15.22 -6.76 -9.31
N SER A 7 -14.69 -7.88 -9.82
CA SER A 7 -14.04 -8.91 -9.00
C SER A 7 -12.82 -8.37 -8.24
N LEU A 8 -11.99 -7.52 -8.86
CA LEU A 8 -10.84 -6.91 -8.19
C LEU A 8 -11.25 -5.97 -7.06
N ARG A 9 -12.32 -5.19 -7.23
CA ARG A 9 -12.88 -4.32 -6.19
C ARG A 9 -13.35 -5.12 -4.97
N GLU A 10 -14.04 -6.23 -5.21
CA GLU A 10 -14.48 -7.15 -4.15
C GLU A 10 -13.28 -7.77 -3.43
N GLN A 11 -12.26 -8.22 -4.16
CA GLN A 11 -11.04 -8.77 -3.56
C GLN A 11 -10.30 -7.74 -2.70
N ILE A 12 -10.19 -6.48 -3.13
CA ILE A 12 -9.60 -5.40 -2.31
C ILE A 12 -10.37 -5.27 -0.99
N ALA A 13 -11.71 -5.28 -1.01
CA ALA A 13 -12.51 -5.16 0.19
C ALA A 13 -12.34 -6.36 1.12
N ILE A 14 -12.38 -7.59 0.59
CA ILE A 14 -12.20 -8.83 1.37
C ILE A 14 -10.82 -8.88 2.00
N LEU A 15 -9.77 -8.62 1.23
CA LEU A 15 -8.39 -8.68 1.72
C LEU A 15 -8.08 -7.52 2.68
N GLY A 16 -8.60 -6.33 2.40
CA GLY A 16 -8.51 -5.18 3.31
C GLY A 16 -9.12 -5.49 4.67
N LYS A 17 -10.33 -6.06 4.67
CA LYS A 17 -10.99 -6.51 5.91
C LYS A 17 -10.17 -7.56 6.65
N SER A 18 -9.65 -8.56 5.95
CA SER A 18 -8.81 -9.60 6.55
C SER A 18 -7.56 -9.01 7.22
N LEU A 19 -6.88 -8.06 6.56
CA LEU A 19 -5.72 -7.38 7.14
C LEU A 19 -6.09 -6.55 8.36
N PHE A 20 -7.21 -5.84 8.32
CA PHE A 20 -7.71 -5.04 9.43
C PHE A 20 -8.06 -5.91 10.64
N ASP A 21 -8.83 -6.98 10.43
CA ASP A 21 -9.25 -7.90 11.50
C ASP A 21 -8.06 -8.61 12.16
N ARG A 22 -6.96 -8.78 11.44
CA ARG A 22 -5.69 -9.34 11.94
C ARG A 22 -4.77 -8.32 12.60
N GLY A 23 -5.19 -7.05 12.70
CA GLY A 23 -4.44 -6.00 13.36
C GLY A 23 -3.28 -5.40 12.57
N TYR A 24 -3.24 -5.59 11.24
CA TYR A 24 -2.23 -4.97 10.38
C TYR A 24 -2.55 -3.53 9.98
N GLY A 25 -3.73 -3.03 10.32
CA GLY A 25 -4.16 -1.66 10.13
C GLY A 25 -5.09 -1.22 11.24
N VAL A 26 -5.07 0.07 11.57
CA VAL A 26 -5.94 0.67 12.59
C VAL A 26 -6.59 1.94 12.04
N GLY A 27 -7.81 2.23 12.46
CA GLY A 27 -8.53 3.41 12.02
C GLY A 27 -8.69 3.47 10.51
N SER A 28 -8.17 4.52 9.86
CA SER A 28 -8.15 4.74 8.42
C SER A 28 -6.73 4.72 7.84
N SER A 29 -5.78 4.10 8.55
CA SER A 29 -4.40 3.96 8.07
C SER A 29 -4.26 2.83 7.06
N GLY A 30 -3.25 2.95 6.19
CA GLY A 30 -2.98 1.99 5.13
C GLY A 30 -3.90 2.13 3.93
N ASN A 31 -3.49 1.55 2.83
CA ASN A 31 -4.23 1.56 1.57
C ASN A 31 -3.79 0.40 0.68
N ILE A 32 -4.66 0.02 -0.25
CA ILE A 32 -4.44 -1.09 -1.17
C ILE A 32 -4.72 -0.59 -2.58
N SER A 33 -3.86 -0.95 -3.52
CA SER A 33 -4.13 -0.76 -4.94
C SER A 33 -3.93 -2.04 -5.73
N VAL A 34 -4.58 -2.11 -6.88
CA VAL A 34 -4.43 -3.19 -7.86
C VAL A 34 -4.25 -2.56 -9.23
N ARG A 35 -3.27 -3.08 -10.00
CA ARG A 35 -2.99 -2.65 -11.36
C ARG A 35 -4.09 -3.12 -12.31
N LEU A 36 -4.49 -2.22 -13.20
CA LEU A 36 -5.27 -2.48 -14.40
C LEU A 36 -4.37 -2.29 -15.64
N ASP A 37 -4.87 -2.64 -16.81
CA ASP A 37 -4.13 -2.44 -18.08
C ASP A 37 -3.91 -0.95 -18.39
N ASP A 38 -4.83 -0.08 -17.95
CA ASP A 38 -4.86 1.35 -18.23
C ASP A 38 -4.79 2.25 -16.99
N GLY A 39 -4.36 1.70 -15.84
CA GLY A 39 -4.27 2.45 -14.60
C GLY A 39 -4.29 1.59 -13.35
N ILE A 40 -4.92 2.07 -12.27
CA ILE A 40 -5.04 1.34 -11.01
C ILE A 40 -6.40 1.54 -10.35
N LEU A 41 -6.82 0.55 -9.57
CA LEU A 41 -7.80 0.72 -8.50
C LEU A 41 -7.06 1.03 -7.20
N ILE A 42 -7.57 1.94 -6.39
CA ILE A 42 -6.98 2.28 -5.09
C ILE A 42 -8.06 2.61 -4.06
N THR A 43 -7.85 2.18 -2.82
CA THR A 43 -8.76 2.51 -1.71
C THR A 43 -8.89 4.02 -1.52
N PRO A 44 -10.09 4.52 -1.19
CA PRO A 44 -10.32 5.95 -0.99
C PRO A 44 -9.60 6.50 0.24
N THR A 45 -9.30 7.79 0.21
CA THR A 45 -8.75 8.49 1.37
C THR A 45 -9.72 8.44 2.57
N ASN A 46 -9.17 8.39 3.79
CA ASN A 46 -9.92 8.35 5.05
C ASN A 46 -10.87 7.13 5.17
N THR A 47 -10.61 6.06 4.43
CA THR A 47 -11.40 4.82 4.51
C THR A 47 -10.67 3.79 5.36
N SER A 48 -11.39 3.20 6.32
CA SER A 48 -10.87 2.05 7.08
C SER A 48 -10.82 0.82 6.18
N MET A 49 -9.70 0.11 6.18
CA MET A 49 -9.57 -1.16 5.45
C MET A 49 -10.58 -2.22 5.91
N GLY A 50 -11.05 -2.13 7.13
CA GLY A 50 -12.10 -3.02 7.67
C GLY A 50 -13.50 -2.75 7.11
N ARG A 51 -13.71 -1.66 6.36
CA ARG A 51 -15.01 -1.21 5.86
C ARG A 51 -14.95 -0.61 4.45
N ILE A 52 -14.13 -1.19 3.60
CA ILE A 52 -14.02 -0.77 2.19
C ILE A 52 -15.32 -1.17 1.48
N ASP A 53 -15.97 -0.19 0.86
CA ASP A 53 -17.08 -0.42 -0.07
C ASP A 53 -16.51 -0.59 -1.49
N PRO A 54 -16.66 -1.76 -2.15
CA PRO A 54 -16.15 -1.99 -3.49
C PRO A 54 -16.61 -0.95 -4.52
N ALA A 55 -17.85 -0.46 -4.40
CA ALA A 55 -18.41 0.53 -5.33
C ALA A 55 -17.71 1.90 -5.22
N ARG A 56 -17.11 2.21 -4.07
CA ARG A 56 -16.49 3.49 -3.76
C ARG A 56 -14.98 3.53 -4.01
N ILE A 57 -14.35 2.37 -4.31
CA ILE A 57 -12.93 2.31 -4.63
C ILE A 57 -12.61 3.24 -5.80
N ALA A 58 -11.58 4.06 -5.66
CA ALA A 58 -11.15 5.00 -6.68
C ALA A 58 -10.50 4.27 -7.86
N ARG A 59 -10.72 4.80 -9.07
CA ARG A 59 -9.98 4.41 -10.26
C ARG A 59 -9.13 5.59 -10.73
N LEU A 60 -7.83 5.34 -10.92
CA LEU A 60 -6.89 6.29 -11.49
C LEU A 60 -6.43 5.78 -12.85
N GLY A 61 -6.22 6.70 -13.80
CA GLY A 61 -5.50 6.44 -15.04
C GLY A 61 -4.01 6.18 -14.77
N ALA A 62 -3.28 5.72 -15.78
CA ALA A 62 -1.84 5.51 -15.71
C ALA A 62 -1.05 6.79 -15.41
N ASP A 63 -1.61 7.94 -15.75
CA ASP A 63 -1.10 9.30 -15.46
C ASP A 63 -1.46 9.79 -14.05
N GLY A 64 -2.18 8.99 -13.25
CA GLY A 64 -2.63 9.33 -11.90
C GLY A 64 -3.89 10.20 -11.86
N VAL A 65 -4.51 10.49 -13.00
CA VAL A 65 -5.77 11.25 -13.05
C VAL A 65 -6.90 10.42 -12.44
N HIS A 66 -7.69 11.05 -11.55
CA HIS A 66 -8.85 10.42 -10.93
C HIS A 66 -9.99 10.30 -11.95
N LEU A 67 -10.39 9.09 -12.27
CA LEU A 67 -11.39 8.78 -13.31
C LEU A 67 -12.77 8.51 -12.72
N SER A 68 -12.85 7.77 -11.60
CA SER A 68 -14.13 7.40 -10.97
C SER A 68 -13.95 6.91 -9.52
N GLY A 69 -15.06 6.68 -8.84
CA GLY A 69 -15.09 6.31 -7.42
C GLY A 69 -14.93 7.51 -6.51
N ASP A 70 -14.72 7.27 -5.22
CA ASP A 70 -14.47 8.33 -4.24
C ASP A 70 -13.05 8.89 -4.40
N LYS A 71 -12.78 10.01 -3.68
CA LYS A 71 -11.45 10.63 -3.68
C LYS A 71 -10.37 9.61 -3.30
N PRO A 72 -9.34 9.38 -4.15
CA PRO A 72 -8.32 8.37 -3.92
C PRO A 72 -7.46 8.68 -2.69
N SER A 73 -6.79 7.67 -2.16
CA SER A 73 -5.75 7.84 -1.15
C SER A 73 -4.76 8.92 -1.58
N LYS A 74 -4.32 9.75 -0.63
CA LYS A 74 -3.28 10.76 -0.85
C LYS A 74 -1.94 10.15 -1.29
N GLU A 75 -1.76 8.86 -1.04
CA GLU A 75 -0.54 8.10 -1.36
C GLU A 75 -0.62 7.38 -2.72
N GLY A 76 -1.64 7.70 -3.54
CA GLY A 76 -1.76 7.14 -4.89
C GLY A 76 -0.50 7.31 -5.74
N PHE A 77 0.23 8.43 -5.57
CA PHE A 77 1.50 8.67 -6.25
C PHE A 77 2.60 7.66 -5.86
N LEU A 78 2.65 7.25 -4.59
CA LEU A 78 3.58 6.23 -4.10
C LEU A 78 3.29 4.87 -4.75
N HIS A 79 2.01 4.49 -4.83
CA HIS A 79 1.63 3.25 -5.49
C HIS A 79 1.98 3.26 -6.98
N LEU A 80 1.76 4.37 -7.68
CA LEU A 80 2.14 4.52 -9.09
C LEU A 80 3.66 4.40 -9.28
N ALA A 81 4.45 5.03 -8.41
CA ALA A 81 5.92 4.91 -8.43
C ALA A 81 6.39 3.47 -8.24
N VAL A 82 5.78 2.72 -7.30
CA VAL A 82 6.06 1.28 -7.13
C VAL A 82 5.75 0.51 -8.41
N TYR A 83 4.61 0.78 -9.05
CA TYR A 83 4.27 0.10 -10.30
C TYR A 83 5.19 0.47 -11.46
N GLU A 84 5.71 1.69 -11.50
CA GLU A 84 6.70 2.10 -12.49
C GLU A 84 8.03 1.38 -12.30
N LYS A 85 8.53 1.32 -11.06
CA LYS A 85 9.79 0.62 -10.70
C LYS A 85 9.68 -0.89 -10.78
N ARG A 86 8.50 -1.46 -10.57
CA ARG A 86 8.20 -2.88 -10.50
C ARG A 86 7.06 -3.24 -11.43
N PRO A 87 7.29 -3.27 -12.76
CA PRO A 87 6.23 -3.50 -13.75
C PRO A 87 5.55 -4.87 -13.63
N GLU A 88 6.24 -5.84 -13.04
CA GLU A 88 5.70 -7.20 -12.77
C GLU A 88 4.68 -7.23 -11.62
N MET A 89 4.68 -6.23 -10.73
CA MET A 89 3.76 -6.19 -9.58
C MET A 89 2.33 -5.88 -10.01
N LYS A 90 1.39 -6.65 -9.48
CA LYS A 90 -0.05 -6.52 -9.79
C LYS A 90 -0.83 -5.83 -8.68
N ALA A 91 -0.28 -5.76 -7.48
CA ALA A 91 -0.91 -5.10 -6.33
C ALA A 91 0.15 -4.47 -5.42
N VAL A 92 -0.24 -3.41 -4.74
CA VAL A 92 0.54 -2.77 -3.67
C VAL A 92 -0.33 -2.70 -2.42
N VAL A 93 0.22 -3.16 -1.30
CA VAL A 93 -0.42 -3.11 0.02
C VAL A 93 0.47 -2.27 0.94
N HIS A 94 0.01 -1.06 1.24
CA HIS A 94 0.68 -0.17 2.19
C HIS A 94 0.02 -0.31 3.56
N LEU A 95 0.81 -0.59 4.58
CA LEU A 95 0.34 -0.82 5.94
C LEU A 95 1.13 0.03 6.94
N HIS A 96 0.49 0.33 8.07
CA HIS A 96 1.12 0.91 9.26
C HIS A 96 1.16 -0.15 10.36
N SER A 97 1.80 -1.29 10.09
CA SER A 97 1.90 -2.41 11.05
C SER A 97 2.61 -1.98 12.32
N THR A 98 2.01 -2.25 13.47
CA THR A 98 2.48 -1.77 14.79
C THR A 98 3.96 -2.06 15.03
N TYR A 99 4.41 -3.27 14.75
CA TYR A 99 5.81 -3.66 14.99
C TYR A 99 6.78 -3.00 14.02
N SER A 100 6.40 -2.82 12.74
CA SER A 100 7.23 -2.11 11.75
C SER A 100 7.35 -0.63 12.12
N VAL A 101 6.24 0.00 12.52
CA VAL A 101 6.25 1.40 13.00
C VAL A 101 7.08 1.54 14.27
N ALA A 102 6.93 0.64 15.25
CA ALA A 102 7.75 0.66 16.45
C ALA A 102 9.24 0.51 16.14
N LEU A 103 9.60 -0.41 15.24
CA LEU A 103 10.98 -0.60 14.80
C LEU A 103 11.55 0.67 14.16
N SER A 104 10.78 1.34 13.31
CA SER A 104 11.22 2.56 12.61
C SER A 104 11.47 3.76 13.55
N THR A 105 10.96 3.71 14.79
CA THR A 105 11.18 4.76 15.80
C THR A 105 12.43 4.52 16.67
N LEU A 106 13.04 3.35 16.57
CA LEU A 106 14.26 3.04 17.31
C LEU A 106 15.47 3.66 16.63
N ALA A 107 16.52 3.95 17.42
CA ALA A 107 17.80 4.33 16.84
C ALA A 107 18.33 3.18 15.98
N ALA A 108 18.47 3.43 14.68
CA ALA A 108 18.92 2.40 13.76
C ALA A 108 20.36 2.00 14.07
N GLN A 109 20.61 0.70 14.21
CA GLN A 109 21.95 0.15 14.31
C GLN A 109 22.61 0.13 12.92
N ASP A 110 21.83 -0.27 11.91
CA ASP A 110 22.19 -0.25 10.51
C ASP A 110 20.96 0.17 9.70
N PRO A 111 20.93 1.40 9.14
CA PRO A 111 19.80 1.88 8.37
C PRO A 111 19.49 1.03 7.11
N GLU A 112 20.50 0.36 6.56
CA GLU A 112 20.30 -0.51 5.40
C GLU A 112 19.74 -1.89 5.76
N ALA A 113 19.79 -2.26 7.05
CA ALA A 113 19.33 -3.56 7.53
C ALA A 113 18.83 -3.46 8.97
N MET A 114 17.62 -2.93 9.16
CA MET A 114 17.01 -2.70 10.48
C MET A 114 16.81 -3.96 11.32
N LEU A 115 16.78 -5.13 10.68
CA LEU A 115 16.66 -6.42 11.36
C LEU A 115 17.80 -7.35 10.93
N PRO A 116 18.45 -8.03 11.89
CA PRO A 116 19.40 -9.07 11.57
C PRO A 116 18.70 -10.28 10.93
N PRO A 117 19.43 -11.19 10.27
CA PRO A 117 18.87 -12.38 9.62
C PRO A 117 18.42 -13.43 10.65
N ILE A 118 17.28 -13.19 11.31
CA ILE A 118 16.78 -13.99 12.45
C ILE A 118 16.08 -15.28 12.05
N THR A 119 15.58 -15.39 10.83
CA THR A 119 14.98 -16.62 10.32
C THR A 119 15.28 -16.81 8.83
N ALA A 120 15.33 -18.07 8.38
CA ALA A 120 15.48 -18.37 6.96
C ALA A 120 14.34 -17.77 6.12
N TYR A 121 13.10 -17.79 6.62
CA TYR A 121 11.96 -17.20 5.95
C TYR A 121 12.10 -15.69 5.76
N TYR A 122 12.58 -14.96 6.78
CA TYR A 122 12.85 -13.54 6.65
C TYR A 122 13.87 -13.28 5.55
N VAL A 123 15.01 -13.97 5.56
CA VAL A 123 16.07 -13.81 4.55
C VAL A 123 15.55 -14.09 3.14
N MET A 124 14.79 -15.18 2.99
CA MET A 124 14.32 -15.64 1.67
C MET A 124 13.18 -14.79 1.09
N ARG A 125 12.33 -14.18 1.94
CA ARG A 125 11.09 -13.51 1.52
C ARG A 125 11.16 -11.98 1.62
N VAL A 126 11.91 -11.46 2.56
CA VAL A 126 12.04 -10.01 2.81
C VAL A 126 13.43 -9.54 2.37
N GLY A 127 14.47 -10.27 2.75
CA GLY A 127 15.85 -9.84 2.55
C GLY A 127 16.22 -8.71 3.51
N ASN A 128 16.91 -7.69 3.02
CA ASN A 128 17.21 -6.51 3.82
C ASN A 128 15.95 -5.65 3.99
N LEU A 129 15.78 -5.10 5.18
CA LEU A 129 14.72 -4.16 5.50
C LEU A 129 15.37 -2.80 5.80
N PRO A 130 15.50 -1.91 4.79
CA PRO A 130 16.08 -0.60 5.00
C PRO A 130 15.12 0.34 5.73
N LEU A 131 15.66 1.30 6.45
CA LEU A 131 14.92 2.43 7.03
C LEU A 131 14.92 3.58 6.03
N VAL A 132 13.77 3.87 5.47
CA VAL A 132 13.57 5.07 4.65
C VAL A 132 13.50 6.29 5.58
N PRO A 133 14.15 7.41 5.26
CA PRO A 133 14.05 8.64 6.03
C PRO A 133 12.61 9.13 6.17
N TYR A 134 12.34 9.92 7.21
CA TYR A 134 11.01 10.48 7.41
C TYR A 134 10.66 11.49 6.30
N PHE A 135 9.46 11.30 5.74
CA PHE A 135 8.80 12.25 4.85
C PHE A 135 7.42 12.62 5.41
N PRO A 136 6.98 13.88 5.30
CA PRO A 136 5.61 14.24 5.65
C PRO A 136 4.58 13.48 4.81
N PRO A 137 3.37 13.19 5.35
CA PRO A 137 2.32 12.52 4.58
C PRO A 137 1.97 13.28 3.30
N GLY A 138 2.08 12.60 2.15
CA GLY A 138 1.81 13.18 0.83
C GLY A 138 3.04 13.82 0.15
N ASP A 139 4.20 13.76 0.78
CA ASP A 139 5.45 14.21 0.16
C ASP A 139 5.88 13.23 -0.94
N ARG A 140 6.10 13.76 -2.14
CA ARG A 140 6.54 12.94 -3.29
C ARG A 140 7.97 12.40 -3.13
N GLY A 141 8.82 13.06 -2.34
CA GLY A 141 10.16 12.57 -2.03
C GLY A 141 10.16 11.16 -1.42
N LEU A 142 9.07 10.76 -0.73
CA LEU A 142 8.91 9.40 -0.25
C LEU A 142 8.88 8.36 -1.39
N ALA A 143 8.35 8.73 -2.54
CA ALA A 143 8.30 7.83 -3.69
C ALA A 143 9.63 7.72 -4.43
N ASP A 144 10.47 8.75 -4.31
CA ASP A 144 11.79 8.79 -4.93
C ASP A 144 12.83 8.03 -4.09
N ALA A 145 12.64 7.99 -2.76
CA ALA A 145 13.47 7.27 -1.78
C ALA A 145 13.20 5.76 -1.80
#